data_bf0dfaaad0f3e4346d8a09ad08ae8431
#
_entry.id   bf0dfaaad0f3e4346d8a09ad08ae8431
#
_cell.length_a   1.000
_cell.length_b   1.000
_cell.length_c   1.000
_cell.angle_alpha   90.00
_cell.angle_beta   90.00
_cell.angle_gamma   90.00
#
_symmetry.space_group_name_H-M   'P 1'
#
loop_
_entity.id
_entity.type
_entity.pdbx_description
1 polymer ?
#
loop_
_entity_poly.entity_id
_entity_poly.type
_entity_poly.pdbx_seq_one_letter_code
_entity_poly.pdbx_strand_id
1 'polypeptide(L)'
;MRRPLQAALAVVALLLVTACSGGSTDESEEDWTFTDDMGTKISLEAVPERIVAYKGVAAALADMGLGDRVVGVFGEPANPDPDLGLQSPDLDVDALPDVTGGEYGAVELEELAALEPDLIVTTTYGAGDYWYLSPDVAKRLGGTYDLAAINLEKETVDGVIENSERLALALGADEADFEAGHAALAKAGDVVRDAARAAGDPTIIATSTTPELLYVANPPAYADLTYLSDEIGLDVVRPAAKDLDEGDYWDSVSWEKADAYDADVALWDTRGGDKNLKALEQQPVWNKVRAAQDGAYLPWRFEIAPSAQGYATMLELFAGDLEGLKD
;
A
#
# COMPACT_ATOMS: atom_id res chain seq x y z
N MET A 1 27.40 71.48 34.01
CA MET A 1 27.64 71.59 35.47
C MET A 1 27.61 70.21 36.10
N ARG A 2 28.74 69.87 36.72
CA ARG A 2 28.92 68.93 37.85
C ARG A 2 28.52 67.49 37.75
N ARG A 3 29.43 66.64 37.55
CA ARG A 3 29.99 65.42 38.13
C ARG A 3 29.55 65.09 39.57
N PRO A 4 29.98 63.94 40.14
CA PRO A 4 29.76 62.47 39.94
C PRO A 4 29.40 61.86 41.32
N LEU A 5 29.23 60.51 41.38
CA LEU A 5 29.84 59.75 42.49
C LEU A 5 29.83 58.25 42.22
N GLN A 6 31.00 57.73 42.52
CA GLN A 6 31.38 56.31 42.52
C GLN A 6 30.95 55.60 43.79
N ALA A 7 31.12 54.35 43.76
CA ALA A 7 31.45 53.34 44.80
C ALA A 7 30.34 52.31 45.01
N ALA A 8 30.54 51.03 45.23
CA ALA A 8 31.73 50.26 45.57
C ALA A 8 31.45 48.79 45.32
N LEU A 9 32.51 48.02 45.02
CA LEU A 9 32.55 46.56 45.01
C LEU A 9 32.21 45.98 46.38
N ALA A 10 31.47 44.87 46.39
CA ALA A 10 31.52 43.86 47.45
C ALA A 10 31.54 42.46 46.79
N VAL A 11 32.71 41.86 46.80
CA VAL A 11 32.98 40.48 46.47
C VAL A 11 32.59 39.62 47.67
N VAL A 12 31.63 38.75 47.51
CA VAL A 12 31.39 37.66 48.48
C VAL A 12 31.62 36.36 47.75
N ALA A 13 32.77 35.75 48.06
CA ALA A 13 33.07 34.38 47.69
C ALA A 13 32.31 33.43 48.58
N LEU A 14 31.43 32.65 48.02
CA LEU A 14 30.77 31.54 48.73
C LEU A 14 31.29 30.24 48.10
N LEU A 15 31.87 29.41 48.93
CA LEU A 15 32.42 28.11 48.65
C LEU A 15 31.34 27.12 48.24
N LEU A 16 31.59 26.54 47.09
CA LEU A 16 30.84 25.40 46.59
C LEU A 16 31.17 24.15 47.37
N VAL A 17 30.15 23.58 48.03
CA VAL A 17 30.15 22.20 48.48
C VAL A 17 29.54 21.38 47.36
N THR A 18 30.36 20.64 46.65
CA THR A 18 29.97 19.63 45.67
C THR A 18 29.40 18.41 46.43
N ALA A 19 28.09 18.29 46.51
CA ALA A 19 27.46 17.02 46.82
C ALA A 19 27.21 16.32 45.49
N CYS A 20 27.99 15.30 45.17
CA CYS A 20 27.66 14.31 44.17
C CYS A 20 26.47 13.51 44.70
N SER A 21 25.30 13.87 44.27
CA SER A 21 24.14 12.98 44.29
C SER A 21 24.04 12.41 42.88
N GLY A 22 24.42 11.16 42.73
CA GLY A 22 24.13 10.36 41.55
C GLY A 22 22.61 10.18 41.47
N GLY A 23 21.96 11.07 40.75
CA GLY A 23 20.65 10.84 40.22
C GLY A 23 20.83 10.12 38.89
N SER A 24 20.55 8.83 38.84
CA SER A 24 20.10 8.19 37.64
C SER A 24 18.88 8.97 37.18
N THR A 25 19.01 9.74 36.11
CA THR A 25 17.84 10.12 35.32
C THR A 25 17.35 8.80 34.72
N ASP A 26 16.34 8.20 35.36
CA ASP A 26 15.41 7.39 34.61
C ASP A 26 14.86 8.33 33.53
N GLU A 27 15.38 8.26 32.34
CA GLU A 27 14.63 8.65 31.16
C GLU A 27 13.41 7.72 31.17
N SER A 28 12.29 8.21 31.61
CA SER A 28 11.02 7.57 31.37
C SER A 28 10.93 7.51 29.82
N GLU A 29 11.11 6.34 29.25
CA GLU A 29 10.77 6.10 27.86
C GLU A 29 9.34 6.61 27.71
N GLU A 30 9.16 7.62 26.87
CA GLU A 30 7.82 8.14 26.60
C GLU A 30 7.07 7.02 25.85
N ASP A 31 5.85 6.73 26.29
CA ASP A 31 4.96 5.76 25.63
C ASP A 31 4.90 6.09 24.13
N TRP A 32 5.08 5.07 23.29
CA TRP A 32 4.86 5.22 21.86
C TRP A 32 3.37 5.36 21.58
N THR A 33 2.98 6.36 20.79
CA THR A 33 1.58 6.56 20.41
C THR A 33 1.45 6.79 18.92
N PHE A 34 0.45 6.15 18.33
CA PHE A 34 0.10 6.31 16.93
C PHE A 34 -1.42 6.36 16.77
N THR A 35 -1.91 7.16 15.85
CA THR A 35 -3.32 7.12 15.43
C THR A 35 -3.34 6.69 13.98
N ASP A 36 -3.93 5.53 13.71
CA ASP A 36 -4.02 4.96 12.38
C ASP A 36 -5.03 5.71 11.47
N ASP A 37 -5.13 5.29 10.21
CA ASP A 37 -6.01 5.94 9.25
C ASP A 37 -7.50 5.65 9.47
N MET A 38 -7.82 4.68 10.32
CA MET A 38 -9.19 4.42 10.79
C MET A 38 -9.56 5.25 12.02
N GLY A 39 -8.60 6.04 12.55
CA GLY A 39 -8.75 6.84 13.76
C GLY A 39 -8.56 6.03 15.04
N THR A 40 -8.03 4.81 14.96
CA THR A 40 -7.72 3.99 16.14
C THR A 40 -6.46 4.53 16.79
N LYS A 41 -6.58 4.87 18.09
CA LYS A 41 -5.43 5.31 18.87
C LYS A 41 -4.76 4.12 19.54
N ILE A 42 -3.51 3.89 19.19
CA ILE A 42 -2.62 2.86 19.73
C ILE A 42 -1.67 3.52 20.72
N SER A 43 -1.38 2.83 21.83
CA SER A 43 -0.44 3.31 22.85
C SER A 43 0.30 2.12 23.44
N LEU A 44 1.62 2.07 23.25
CA LEU A 44 2.52 1.01 23.70
C LEU A 44 3.63 1.62 24.58
N GLU A 45 4.20 0.82 25.46
CA GLU A 45 5.28 1.27 26.36
C GLU A 45 6.57 1.64 25.62
N ALA A 46 6.76 1.12 24.39
CA ALA A 46 7.92 1.38 23.53
C ALA A 46 7.53 1.32 22.05
N VAL A 47 8.42 1.79 21.18
CA VAL A 47 8.27 1.66 19.73
C VAL A 47 8.20 0.16 19.36
N PRO A 48 7.19 -0.28 18.56
CA PRO A 48 7.09 -1.67 18.13
C PRO A 48 8.36 -2.17 17.42
N GLU A 49 8.86 -3.33 17.84
CA GLU A 49 10.02 -3.99 17.24
C GLU A 49 9.66 -5.30 16.54
N ARG A 50 8.48 -5.86 16.83
CA ARG A 50 8.00 -7.13 16.29
C ARG A 50 6.67 -6.93 15.60
N ILE A 51 6.70 -6.78 14.28
CA ILE A 51 5.53 -6.47 13.48
C ILE A 51 5.11 -7.70 12.67
N VAL A 52 3.85 -8.10 12.78
CA VAL A 52 3.23 -9.01 11.81
C VAL A 52 2.38 -8.16 10.87
N ALA A 53 2.60 -8.28 9.57
CA ALA A 53 1.99 -7.38 8.61
C ALA A 53 1.33 -8.12 7.43
N TYR A 54 0.31 -7.48 6.83
CA TYR A 54 -0.11 -7.86 5.48
C TYR A 54 1.09 -7.81 4.53
N LYS A 55 1.23 -8.80 3.63
CA LYS A 55 2.41 -8.95 2.75
C LYS A 55 2.82 -7.66 2.05
N GLY A 56 1.85 -6.91 1.49
CA GLY A 56 2.13 -5.63 0.86
C GLY A 56 2.68 -4.57 1.84
N VAL A 57 2.18 -4.55 3.08
CA VAL A 57 2.69 -3.64 4.12
C VAL A 57 4.09 -4.08 4.58
N ALA A 58 4.35 -5.38 4.67
CA ALA A 58 5.69 -5.89 4.99
C ALA A 58 6.73 -5.43 3.98
N ALA A 59 6.41 -5.53 2.68
CA ALA A 59 7.25 -5.02 1.61
C ALA A 59 7.45 -3.50 1.72
N ALA A 60 6.39 -2.74 1.96
CA ALA A 60 6.47 -1.29 2.12
C ALA A 60 7.33 -0.87 3.32
N LEU A 61 7.20 -1.55 4.46
CA LEU A 61 8.05 -1.28 5.63
C LEU A 61 9.53 -1.57 5.33
N ALA A 62 9.82 -2.61 4.56
CA ALA A 62 11.19 -2.92 4.14
C ALA A 62 11.75 -1.85 3.20
N ASP A 63 10.96 -1.38 2.21
CA ASP A 63 11.32 -0.27 1.32
C ASP A 63 11.65 1.03 2.09
N MET A 64 11.11 1.16 3.30
CA MET A 64 11.30 2.29 4.21
C MET A 64 12.31 2.00 5.35
N GLY A 65 13.18 0.99 5.19
CA GLY A 65 14.27 0.68 6.13
C GLY A 65 13.84 -0.08 7.39
N LEU A 66 12.62 -0.61 7.46
CA LEU A 66 12.06 -1.29 8.64
C LEU A 66 11.87 -2.80 8.46
N GLY A 67 12.47 -3.40 7.45
CA GLY A 67 12.33 -4.83 7.15
C GLY A 67 12.72 -5.74 8.32
N ASP A 68 13.73 -5.39 9.09
CA ASP A 68 14.20 -6.15 10.25
C ASP A 68 13.16 -6.25 11.39
N ARG A 69 12.14 -5.36 11.40
CA ARG A 69 11.04 -5.39 12.38
C ARG A 69 9.91 -6.33 11.99
N VAL A 70 9.86 -6.75 10.72
CA VAL A 70 8.81 -7.65 10.24
C VAL A 70 9.18 -9.09 10.61
N VAL A 71 8.41 -9.67 11.52
CA VAL A 71 8.66 -11.03 12.06
C VAL A 71 7.74 -12.07 11.45
N GLY A 72 6.72 -11.68 10.69
CA GLY A 72 5.80 -12.56 10.00
C GLY A 72 4.80 -11.81 9.15
N VAL A 73 4.12 -12.52 8.28
CA VAL A 73 3.18 -11.97 7.31
C VAL A 73 1.87 -12.74 7.26
N PHE A 74 0.85 -12.08 6.72
CA PHE A 74 -0.42 -12.70 6.33
C PHE A 74 -0.94 -12.05 5.04
N GLY A 75 -1.91 -12.69 4.38
CA GLY A 75 -2.49 -12.15 3.15
C GLY A 75 -3.22 -13.20 2.32
N GLU A 76 -3.05 -13.17 1.03
CA GLU A 76 -3.62 -14.16 0.12
C GLU A 76 -2.99 -15.54 0.36
N PRO A 77 -3.78 -16.61 0.51
CA PRO A 77 -3.27 -17.97 0.75
C PRO A 77 -2.36 -18.51 -0.36
N ALA A 78 -2.52 -18.00 -1.57
CA ALA A 78 -1.66 -18.31 -2.70
C ALA A 78 -1.58 -17.09 -3.60
N ASN A 79 -0.41 -16.49 -3.69
CA ASN A 79 -0.17 -15.48 -4.71
C ASN A 79 0.12 -16.20 -6.05
N PRO A 80 -0.79 -16.16 -7.03
CA PRO A 80 -0.61 -16.84 -8.30
C PRO A 80 0.42 -16.17 -9.22
N ASP A 81 0.81 -14.93 -8.93
CA ASP A 81 1.77 -14.15 -9.71
C ASP A 81 2.93 -13.71 -8.81
N PRO A 82 4.12 -14.34 -8.96
CA PRO A 82 5.31 -13.98 -8.18
C PRO A 82 5.85 -12.58 -8.52
N ASP A 83 5.45 -12.01 -9.66
CA ASP A 83 5.85 -10.66 -10.08
C ASP A 83 4.91 -9.58 -9.52
N LEU A 84 3.93 -9.95 -8.67
CA LEU A 84 3.14 -8.97 -7.94
C LEU A 84 4.04 -8.11 -7.06
N GLY A 85 3.85 -6.79 -7.14
CA GLY A 85 4.60 -5.78 -6.40
C GLY A 85 4.47 -5.82 -4.87
N LEU A 86 4.26 -7.03 -4.31
CA LEU A 86 4.25 -7.31 -2.87
C LEU A 86 5.65 -7.63 -2.32
N GLN A 87 6.65 -7.71 -3.19
CA GLN A 87 8.03 -7.95 -2.82
C GLN A 87 8.78 -6.61 -2.68
N SER A 88 9.75 -6.58 -1.80
CA SER A 88 10.72 -5.50 -1.68
C SER A 88 12.10 -5.99 -2.13
N PRO A 89 12.94 -5.14 -2.74
CA PRO A 89 14.34 -5.49 -3.01
C PRO A 89 15.12 -5.88 -1.74
N ASP A 90 14.69 -5.36 -0.59
CA ASP A 90 15.38 -5.49 0.69
C ASP A 90 14.77 -6.57 1.61
N LEU A 91 13.66 -7.22 1.20
CA LEU A 91 12.99 -8.24 1.98
C LEU A 91 12.37 -9.32 1.09
N ASP A 92 12.80 -10.56 1.28
CA ASP A 92 12.11 -11.72 0.72
C ASP A 92 10.88 -12.02 1.60
N VAL A 93 9.73 -11.46 1.21
CA VAL A 93 8.47 -11.60 1.96
C VAL A 93 8.03 -13.05 2.06
N ASP A 94 8.33 -13.86 1.05
CA ASP A 94 7.95 -15.29 1.02
C ASP A 94 8.84 -16.16 1.93
N ALA A 95 9.99 -15.64 2.36
CA ALA A 95 10.85 -16.33 3.33
C ALA A 95 10.43 -16.09 4.80
N LEU A 96 9.51 -15.15 5.05
CA LEU A 96 9.00 -14.89 6.38
C LEU A 96 7.98 -15.94 6.84
N PRO A 97 7.83 -16.17 8.15
CA PRO A 97 6.72 -16.93 8.70
C PRO A 97 5.38 -16.39 8.19
N ASP A 98 4.62 -17.21 7.46
CA ASP A 98 3.32 -16.86 6.91
C ASP A 98 2.22 -17.45 7.80
N VAL A 99 1.46 -16.60 8.46
CA VAL A 99 0.36 -16.98 9.35
C VAL A 99 -1.00 -16.91 8.67
N THR A 100 -1.04 -16.85 7.34
CA THR A 100 -2.29 -16.89 6.56
C THR A 100 -3.04 -18.19 6.80
N GLY A 101 -4.33 -18.10 7.11
CA GLY A 101 -5.20 -19.26 7.22
C GLY A 101 -5.61 -19.85 5.87
N GLY A 102 -6.34 -20.95 5.90
CA GLY A 102 -6.74 -21.70 4.68
C GLY A 102 -7.82 -21.03 3.84
N GLU A 103 -8.40 -19.90 4.27
CA GLU A 103 -9.44 -19.15 3.56
C GLU A 103 -9.23 -17.65 3.73
N TYR A 104 -9.86 -16.85 2.85
CA TYR A 104 -9.76 -15.38 2.89
C TYR A 104 -10.12 -14.82 4.28
N GLY A 105 -9.24 -13.98 4.80
CA GLY A 105 -9.40 -13.30 6.09
C GLY A 105 -9.21 -14.19 7.32
N ALA A 106 -8.74 -15.43 7.14
CA ALA A 106 -8.34 -16.31 8.23
C ALA A 106 -6.85 -16.14 8.57
N VAL A 107 -6.53 -16.29 9.84
CA VAL A 107 -5.15 -16.26 10.36
C VAL A 107 -4.94 -17.42 11.32
N GLU A 108 -3.80 -18.10 11.22
CA GLU A 108 -3.37 -19.17 12.12
C GLU A 108 -2.92 -18.58 13.46
N LEU A 109 -3.87 -18.45 14.40
CA LEU A 109 -3.69 -17.69 15.63
C LEU A 109 -2.62 -18.25 16.56
N GLU A 110 -2.38 -19.57 16.57
CA GLU A 110 -1.33 -20.19 17.38
C GLU A 110 0.06 -19.85 16.80
N GLU A 111 0.19 -19.84 15.48
CA GLU A 111 1.42 -19.46 14.79
C GLU A 111 1.70 -17.97 14.96
N LEU A 112 0.69 -17.12 14.83
CA LEU A 112 0.80 -15.69 15.08
C LEU A 112 1.24 -15.41 16.52
N ALA A 113 0.64 -16.09 17.51
CA ALA A 113 1.01 -15.92 18.91
C ALA A 113 2.46 -16.35 19.21
N ALA A 114 2.99 -17.34 18.49
CA ALA A 114 4.37 -17.78 18.63
C ALA A 114 5.38 -16.74 18.11
N LEU A 115 4.95 -15.82 17.26
CA LEU A 115 5.77 -14.69 16.79
C LEU A 115 5.84 -13.54 17.80
N GLU A 116 5.02 -13.54 18.86
CA GLU A 116 4.98 -12.52 19.90
C GLU A 116 4.98 -11.08 19.32
N PRO A 117 4.02 -10.72 18.43
CA PRO A 117 4.03 -9.41 17.82
C PRO A 117 3.62 -8.30 18.80
N ASP A 118 4.29 -7.15 18.69
CA ASP A 118 3.93 -5.92 19.40
C ASP A 118 2.80 -5.18 18.67
N LEU A 119 2.78 -5.28 17.33
CA LEU A 119 1.84 -4.60 16.45
C LEU A 119 1.47 -5.49 15.27
N ILE A 120 0.20 -5.47 14.89
CA ILE A 120 -0.28 -6.05 13.62
C ILE A 120 -0.67 -4.92 12.67
N VAL A 121 -0.16 -4.94 11.44
CA VAL A 121 -0.43 -3.89 10.45
C VAL A 121 -1.04 -4.46 9.19
N THR A 122 -2.12 -3.83 8.72
CA THR A 122 -2.73 -4.14 7.43
C THR A 122 -3.11 -2.87 6.68
N THR A 123 -3.86 -3.01 5.61
CA THR A 123 -4.47 -1.89 4.89
C THR A 123 -5.98 -1.88 5.10
N THR A 124 -6.64 -0.78 4.70
CA THR A 124 -8.11 -0.68 4.68
C THR A 124 -8.57 0.00 3.39
N TYR A 125 -9.71 -0.45 2.89
CA TYR A 125 -10.47 0.22 1.84
C TYR A 125 -11.72 0.91 2.42
N GLY A 126 -11.60 1.41 3.65
CA GLY A 126 -12.65 2.16 4.35
C GLY A 126 -13.60 1.29 5.18
N ALA A 127 -14.65 1.94 5.71
CA ALA A 127 -15.75 1.34 6.46
C ALA A 127 -15.36 0.51 7.71
N GLY A 128 -14.11 0.56 8.17
CA GLY A 128 -13.65 -0.18 9.35
C GLY A 128 -13.26 -1.62 9.08
N ASP A 129 -13.05 -1.96 7.81
CA ASP A 129 -12.60 -3.28 7.43
C ASP A 129 -11.07 -3.35 7.38
N TYR A 130 -10.50 -4.36 8.00
CA TYR A 130 -9.09 -4.67 7.93
C TYR A 130 -8.85 -5.65 6.76
N TRP A 131 -8.05 -5.25 5.78
CA TRP A 131 -7.79 -6.06 4.59
C TRP A 131 -7.13 -7.39 4.95
N TYR A 132 -7.61 -8.48 4.38
CA TYR A 132 -7.22 -9.86 4.71
C TYR A 132 -7.43 -10.28 6.17
N LEU A 133 -8.28 -9.58 6.92
CA LEU A 133 -8.76 -10.02 8.22
C LEU A 133 -10.29 -10.02 8.22
N SER A 134 -10.90 -11.19 8.38
CA SER A 134 -12.36 -11.22 8.53
C SER A 134 -12.78 -10.46 9.79
N PRO A 135 -14.00 -9.89 9.86
CA PRO A 135 -14.45 -9.12 11.01
C PRO A 135 -14.33 -9.88 12.34
N ASP A 136 -14.58 -11.19 12.33
CA ASP A 136 -14.45 -12.04 13.52
C ASP A 136 -12.97 -12.22 13.93
N VAL A 137 -12.06 -12.37 12.94
CA VAL A 137 -10.62 -12.47 13.18
C VAL A 137 -10.08 -11.12 13.69
N ALA A 138 -10.40 -10.02 13.02
CA ALA A 138 -9.98 -8.68 13.45
C ALA A 138 -10.45 -8.37 14.88
N LYS A 139 -11.69 -8.71 15.22
CA LYS A 139 -12.21 -8.54 16.59
C LYS A 139 -11.46 -9.41 17.61
N ARG A 140 -11.10 -10.64 17.28
CA ARG A 140 -10.35 -11.53 18.18
C ARG A 140 -8.92 -11.01 18.37
N LEU A 141 -8.26 -10.59 17.30
CA LEU A 141 -6.92 -10.01 17.35
C LEU A 141 -6.90 -8.72 18.17
N GLY A 142 -7.82 -7.78 17.91
CA GLY A 142 -7.94 -6.51 18.65
C GLY A 142 -8.29 -6.65 20.13
N GLY A 143 -8.66 -7.85 20.60
CA GLY A 143 -8.80 -8.19 22.01
C GLY A 143 -7.48 -8.56 22.72
N THR A 144 -6.40 -8.75 21.95
CA THR A 144 -5.11 -9.25 22.45
C THR A 144 -3.92 -8.42 21.95
N TYR A 145 -3.99 -7.91 20.73
CA TYR A 145 -2.94 -7.17 20.05
C TYR A 145 -3.45 -5.80 19.61
N ASP A 146 -2.55 -4.86 19.44
CA ASP A 146 -2.84 -3.60 18.77
C ASP A 146 -2.81 -3.80 17.24
N LEU A 147 -3.84 -3.27 16.55
CA LEU A 147 -3.98 -3.32 15.10
C LEU A 147 -3.91 -1.91 14.54
N ALA A 148 -3.11 -1.71 13.50
CA ALA A 148 -3.07 -0.49 12.71
C ALA A 148 -3.47 -0.77 11.25
N ALA A 149 -4.14 0.17 10.62
CA ALA A 149 -4.49 0.11 9.21
C ALA A 149 -4.01 1.33 8.44
N ILE A 150 -3.48 1.11 7.24
CA ILE A 150 -3.12 2.14 6.26
C ILE A 150 -4.29 2.28 5.29
N ASN A 151 -4.83 3.48 5.12
CA ASN A 151 -5.95 3.70 4.21
C ASN A 151 -5.51 3.72 2.75
N LEU A 152 -6.22 2.93 1.94
CA LEU A 152 -6.09 2.92 0.47
C LEU A 152 -7.38 3.40 -0.22
N GLU A 153 -8.48 3.59 0.51
CA GLU A 153 -9.79 3.91 -0.06
C GLU A 153 -9.79 5.29 -0.72
N LYS A 154 -9.99 5.31 -2.04
CA LYS A 154 -10.15 6.57 -2.81
C LYS A 154 -8.99 7.57 -2.61
N GLU A 155 -7.82 7.03 -2.26
CA GLU A 155 -6.60 7.81 -2.14
C GLU A 155 -5.91 7.98 -3.51
N THR A 156 -5.07 8.98 -3.61
CA THR A 156 -4.06 9.08 -4.68
C THR A 156 -2.86 8.23 -4.33
N VAL A 157 -1.99 7.94 -5.29
CA VAL A 157 -0.71 7.25 -5.01
C VAL A 157 0.10 8.01 -3.97
N ASP A 158 0.19 9.34 -4.09
CA ASP A 158 0.89 10.16 -3.10
C ASP A 158 0.25 10.04 -1.71
N GLY A 159 -1.10 10.06 -1.62
CA GLY A 159 -1.80 9.90 -0.34
C GLY A 159 -1.57 8.53 0.30
N VAL A 160 -1.56 7.45 -0.48
CA VAL A 160 -1.22 6.11 0.02
C VAL A 160 0.22 6.06 0.55
N ILE A 161 1.17 6.66 -0.18
CA ILE A 161 2.58 6.74 0.23
C ILE A 161 2.70 7.56 1.52
N GLU A 162 2.09 8.74 1.60
CA GLU A 162 2.11 9.58 2.80
C GLU A 162 1.54 8.86 4.03
N ASN A 163 0.45 8.09 3.87
CA ASN A 163 -0.13 7.29 4.96
C ASN A 163 0.87 6.23 5.47
N SER A 164 1.57 5.56 4.56
CA SER A 164 2.57 4.54 4.90
C SER A 164 3.82 5.14 5.54
N GLU A 165 4.34 6.24 4.98
CA GLU A 165 5.51 6.95 5.51
C GLU A 165 5.24 7.53 6.90
N ARG A 166 4.02 8.01 7.16
CA ARG A 166 3.60 8.47 8.49
C ARG A 166 3.71 7.37 9.54
N LEU A 167 3.30 6.14 9.20
CA LEU A 167 3.49 4.99 10.08
C LEU A 167 4.99 4.64 10.22
N ALA A 168 5.75 4.61 9.12
CA ALA A 168 7.17 4.29 9.14
C ALA A 168 7.96 5.27 10.00
N LEU A 169 7.70 6.58 9.90
CA LEU A 169 8.31 7.61 10.74
C LEU A 169 7.96 7.41 12.22
N ALA A 170 6.70 7.10 12.54
CA ALA A 170 6.30 6.79 13.90
C ALA A 170 7.02 5.54 14.45
N LEU A 171 7.34 4.59 13.59
CA LEU A 171 8.14 3.41 13.90
C LEU A 171 9.65 3.70 13.93
N GLY A 172 10.10 4.93 13.62
CA GLY A 172 11.48 5.37 13.73
C GLY A 172 12.31 5.20 12.45
N ALA A 173 11.67 5.12 11.27
CA ALA A 173 12.36 5.25 9.99
C ALA A 173 12.96 6.65 9.83
N ASP A 174 13.99 6.79 9.00
CA ASP A 174 14.56 8.09 8.60
C ASP A 174 13.90 8.52 7.28
N GLU A 175 13.51 9.80 7.16
CA GLU A 175 12.98 10.36 5.90
C GLU A 175 13.95 10.15 4.72
N ALA A 176 15.26 10.08 4.98
CA ALA A 176 16.26 9.82 3.96
C ALA A 176 16.11 8.43 3.30
N ASP A 177 15.51 7.46 3.98
CA ASP A 177 15.26 6.11 3.43
C ASP A 177 14.18 6.14 2.34
N PHE A 178 13.34 7.20 2.29
CA PHE A 178 12.25 7.33 1.30
C PHE A 178 12.70 7.94 -0.04
N GLU A 179 13.82 8.70 -0.05
CA GLU A 179 14.26 9.47 -1.24
C GLU A 179 14.47 8.58 -2.48
N ALA A 180 15.02 7.38 -2.29
CA ALA A 180 15.30 6.46 -3.38
C ALA A 180 14.01 5.95 -4.03
N GLY A 181 12.99 5.61 -3.24
CA GLY A 181 11.68 5.17 -3.71
C GLY A 181 10.95 6.27 -4.48
N HIS A 182 10.92 7.49 -3.96
CA HIS A 182 10.33 8.64 -4.66
C HIS A 182 11.01 8.94 -6.01
N ALA A 183 12.33 8.86 -6.05
CA ALA A 183 13.08 9.03 -7.30
C ALA A 183 12.78 7.90 -8.31
N ALA A 184 12.64 6.66 -7.83
CA ALA A 184 12.26 5.52 -8.64
C ALA A 184 10.84 5.68 -9.22
N LEU A 185 9.87 6.11 -8.39
CA LEU A 185 8.48 6.36 -8.81
C LEU A 185 8.40 7.42 -9.92
N ALA A 186 9.06 8.55 -9.73
CA ALA A 186 9.10 9.61 -10.73
C ALA A 186 9.68 9.11 -12.07
N LYS A 187 10.79 8.37 -12.01
CA LYS A 187 11.41 7.77 -13.20
C LYS A 187 10.51 6.74 -13.86
N ALA A 188 9.89 5.85 -13.10
CA ALA A 188 8.97 4.83 -13.63
C ALA A 188 7.77 5.47 -14.33
N GLY A 189 7.24 6.57 -13.81
CA GLY A 189 6.19 7.35 -14.47
C GLY A 189 6.62 7.85 -15.85
N ASP A 190 7.85 8.35 -16.01
CA ASP A 190 8.37 8.76 -17.31
C ASP A 190 8.51 7.56 -18.28
N VAL A 191 8.95 6.41 -17.79
CA VAL A 191 9.08 5.18 -18.60
C VAL A 191 7.70 4.72 -19.11
N VAL A 192 6.66 4.75 -18.26
CA VAL A 192 5.28 4.42 -18.70
C VAL A 192 4.79 5.39 -19.77
N ARG A 193 5.01 6.71 -19.61
CA ARG A 193 4.62 7.70 -20.64
C ARG A 193 5.29 7.41 -21.98
N ASP A 194 6.56 7.05 -21.99
CA ASP A 194 7.29 6.76 -23.21
C ASP A 194 6.82 5.42 -23.84
N ALA A 195 6.58 4.39 -23.04
CA ALA A 195 6.04 3.10 -23.50
C ALA A 195 4.64 3.27 -24.11
N ALA A 196 3.74 4.04 -23.45
CA ALA A 196 2.40 4.31 -23.94
C ALA A 196 2.42 5.06 -25.29
N ARG A 197 3.22 6.13 -25.42
CA ARG A 197 3.40 6.83 -26.71
C ARG A 197 3.90 5.91 -27.80
N ALA A 198 4.85 5.06 -27.46
CA ALA A 198 5.41 4.09 -28.41
C ALA A 198 4.38 2.99 -28.78
N ALA A 199 3.40 2.70 -27.90
CA ALA A 199 2.25 1.82 -28.17
C ALA A 199 1.10 2.53 -28.92
N GLY A 200 1.21 3.85 -29.18
CA GLY A 200 0.19 4.63 -29.91
C GLY A 200 -0.86 5.27 -28.99
N ASP A 201 -0.53 5.53 -27.74
CA ASP A 201 -1.41 6.09 -26.71
C ASP A 201 -2.75 5.31 -26.59
N PRO A 202 -2.71 4.01 -26.21
CA PRO A 202 -3.90 3.16 -26.21
C PRO A 202 -4.92 3.58 -25.17
N THR A 203 -6.21 3.43 -25.49
CA THR A 203 -7.28 3.46 -24.48
C THR A 203 -7.23 2.15 -23.67
N ILE A 204 -7.25 2.27 -22.35
CA ILE A 204 -7.10 1.16 -21.41
C ILE A 204 -8.39 0.95 -20.64
N ILE A 205 -8.80 -0.31 -20.45
CA ILE A 205 -9.90 -0.69 -19.57
C ILE A 205 -9.39 -1.67 -18.50
N ALA A 206 -9.66 -1.40 -17.23
CA ALA A 206 -9.35 -2.32 -16.13
C ALA A 206 -10.57 -3.15 -15.76
N THR A 207 -10.40 -4.47 -15.67
CA THR A 207 -11.50 -5.41 -15.54
C THR A 207 -11.24 -6.50 -14.50
N SER A 208 -12.34 -6.96 -13.86
CA SER A 208 -12.39 -8.22 -13.14
C SER A 208 -13.58 -9.04 -13.61
N THR A 209 -13.64 -10.32 -13.32
CA THR A 209 -14.67 -11.21 -13.87
C THR A 209 -15.20 -12.19 -12.85
N THR A 210 -16.48 -12.55 -13.04
CA THR A 210 -17.08 -13.76 -12.49
C THR A 210 -17.71 -14.56 -13.63
N PRO A 211 -18.18 -15.79 -13.39
CA PRO A 211 -18.93 -16.53 -14.41
C PRO A 211 -20.15 -15.78 -14.96
N GLU A 212 -20.74 -14.89 -14.16
CA GLU A 212 -21.98 -14.17 -14.46
C GLU A 212 -21.79 -12.78 -14.99
N LEU A 213 -20.70 -12.09 -14.59
CA LEU A 213 -20.52 -10.65 -14.81
C LEU A 213 -19.10 -10.29 -15.22
N LEU A 214 -19.01 -9.22 -16.01
CA LEU A 214 -17.83 -8.40 -16.18
C LEU A 214 -17.91 -7.22 -15.23
N TYR A 215 -16.84 -6.94 -14.49
CA TYR A 215 -16.67 -5.74 -13.68
C TYR A 215 -15.71 -4.80 -14.37
N VAL A 216 -16.14 -3.58 -14.62
CA VAL A 216 -15.29 -2.51 -15.15
C VAL A 216 -14.91 -1.57 -14.00
N ALA A 217 -13.63 -1.42 -13.75
CA ALA A 217 -13.14 -0.62 -12.65
C ALA A 217 -13.42 0.87 -12.86
N ASN A 218 -13.77 1.55 -11.77
CA ASN A 218 -13.88 3.01 -11.75
C ASN A 218 -12.56 3.63 -11.29
N PRO A 219 -11.74 4.25 -12.17
CA PRO A 219 -10.42 4.73 -11.82
C PRO A 219 -10.33 5.56 -10.53
N PRO A 220 -11.26 6.49 -10.23
CA PRO A 220 -11.20 7.25 -8.97
C PRO A 220 -11.26 6.44 -7.68
N ALA A 221 -11.61 5.16 -7.75
CA ALA A 221 -11.62 4.27 -6.58
C ALA A 221 -10.29 3.55 -6.35
N TYR A 222 -9.35 3.64 -7.31
CA TYR A 222 -8.07 2.92 -7.31
C TYR A 222 -6.92 3.89 -7.53
N ALA A 223 -5.99 3.95 -6.58
CA ALA A 223 -4.86 4.87 -6.63
C ALA A 223 -4.00 4.72 -7.90
N ASP A 224 -3.70 3.48 -8.29
CA ASP A 224 -2.92 3.14 -9.48
C ASP A 224 -3.61 3.58 -10.77
N LEU A 225 -4.91 3.31 -10.94
CA LEU A 225 -5.67 3.73 -12.14
C LEU A 225 -5.83 5.24 -12.19
N THR A 226 -6.02 5.92 -11.05
CA THR A 226 -6.04 7.37 -10.98
C THR A 226 -4.68 7.95 -11.37
N TYR A 227 -3.58 7.36 -10.89
CA TYR A 227 -2.24 7.79 -11.26
C TYR A 227 -1.97 7.62 -12.76
N LEU A 228 -2.34 6.48 -13.34
CA LEU A 228 -2.22 6.23 -14.77
C LEU A 228 -3.02 7.24 -15.60
N SER A 229 -4.23 7.62 -15.16
CA SER A 229 -5.07 8.56 -15.91
C SER A 229 -4.69 10.02 -15.68
N ASP A 230 -4.50 10.44 -14.42
CA ASP A 230 -4.43 11.85 -14.07
C ASP A 230 -2.98 12.36 -14.04
N GLU A 231 -2.01 11.54 -13.61
CA GLU A 231 -0.59 11.92 -13.52
C GLU A 231 0.21 11.49 -14.76
N ILE A 232 0.00 10.27 -15.25
CA ILE A 232 0.65 9.78 -16.48
C ILE A 232 -0.04 10.33 -17.72
N GLY A 233 -1.37 10.48 -17.69
CA GLY A 233 -2.17 11.01 -18.78
C GLY A 233 -2.63 9.96 -19.78
N LEU A 234 -2.77 8.69 -19.36
CA LEU A 234 -3.33 7.63 -20.18
C LEU A 234 -4.86 7.76 -20.28
N ASP A 235 -5.41 7.34 -21.41
CA ASP A 235 -6.86 7.26 -21.61
C ASP A 235 -7.39 5.97 -20.93
N VAL A 236 -7.80 6.09 -19.67
CA VAL A 236 -8.38 4.99 -18.89
C VAL A 236 -9.90 5.11 -18.88
N VAL A 237 -10.59 4.05 -19.34
CA VAL A 237 -12.05 3.98 -19.39
C VAL A 237 -12.65 4.26 -18.00
N ARG A 238 -13.64 5.19 -17.97
CA ARG A 238 -14.37 5.56 -16.75
C ARG A 238 -15.85 5.23 -16.93
N PRO A 239 -16.42 4.32 -16.13
CA PRO A 239 -17.88 4.13 -16.09
C PRO A 239 -18.61 5.40 -15.70
N ALA A 240 -19.83 5.56 -16.19
CA ALA A 240 -20.65 6.70 -15.78
C ALA A 240 -21.14 6.49 -14.33
N ALA A 241 -21.16 7.55 -13.52
CA ALA A 241 -21.52 7.48 -12.10
C ALA A 241 -22.87 6.77 -11.80
N LYS A 242 -23.83 6.85 -12.75
CA LYS A 242 -25.14 6.20 -12.61
C LYS A 242 -25.12 4.67 -12.82
N ASP A 243 -24.03 4.14 -13.34
CA ASP A 243 -23.85 2.73 -13.68
C ASP A 243 -22.96 2.03 -12.62
N LEU A 244 -22.40 2.80 -11.66
CA LEU A 244 -21.54 2.27 -10.60
C LEU A 244 -22.33 1.55 -9.51
N ASP A 245 -21.73 0.49 -8.97
CA ASP A 245 -22.22 -0.25 -7.82
C ASP A 245 -22.12 0.57 -6.52
N GLU A 246 -22.70 0.04 -5.45
CA GLU A 246 -22.51 0.58 -4.10
C GLU A 246 -21.01 0.60 -3.73
N GLY A 247 -20.52 1.75 -3.29
CA GLY A 247 -19.10 1.98 -3.01
C GLY A 247 -18.32 2.62 -4.16
N ASP A 248 -18.90 2.74 -5.36
CA ASP A 248 -18.33 3.38 -6.54
C ASP A 248 -17.05 2.70 -7.10
N TYR A 249 -16.82 1.43 -6.81
CA TYR A 249 -15.64 0.71 -7.31
C TYR A 249 -15.78 0.17 -8.72
N TRP A 250 -16.99 -0.30 -9.08
CA TRP A 250 -17.22 -1.07 -10.29
C TRP A 250 -18.51 -0.67 -11.00
N ASP A 251 -18.53 -0.84 -12.34
CA ASP A 251 -19.76 -1.07 -13.10
C ASP A 251 -19.90 -2.58 -13.34
N SER A 252 -21.00 -3.16 -12.86
CA SER A 252 -21.34 -4.59 -13.03
C SER A 252 -22.10 -4.81 -14.33
N VAL A 253 -21.39 -5.30 -15.34
CA VAL A 253 -21.89 -5.46 -16.71
C VAL A 253 -22.22 -6.93 -16.98
N SER A 254 -23.46 -7.21 -17.45
CA SER A 254 -23.78 -8.56 -17.90
C SER A 254 -23.00 -8.91 -19.18
N TRP A 255 -22.64 -10.19 -19.37
CA TRP A 255 -21.88 -10.64 -20.51
C TRP A 255 -22.52 -10.32 -21.86
N GLU A 256 -23.87 -10.19 -21.93
CA GLU A 256 -24.57 -9.77 -23.14
C GLU A 256 -24.31 -8.32 -23.53
N LYS A 257 -23.76 -7.53 -22.62
CA LYS A 257 -23.43 -6.10 -22.79
C LYS A 257 -21.94 -5.84 -22.63
N ALA A 258 -21.11 -6.86 -22.63
CA ALA A 258 -19.67 -6.73 -22.41
C ALA A 258 -18.95 -5.84 -23.45
N ASP A 259 -19.58 -5.61 -24.61
CA ASP A 259 -19.13 -4.68 -25.65
C ASP A 259 -19.62 -3.22 -25.45
N ALA A 260 -20.16 -2.88 -24.26
CA ALA A 260 -20.58 -1.51 -23.95
C ALA A 260 -19.37 -0.55 -23.81
N TYR A 261 -18.23 -1.08 -23.43
CA TYR A 261 -16.96 -0.38 -23.32
C TYR A 261 -15.99 -0.89 -24.37
N ASP A 262 -15.40 0.02 -25.14
CA ASP A 262 -14.37 -0.30 -26.13
C ASP A 262 -13.02 0.25 -25.65
N ALA A 263 -11.96 -0.53 -25.78
CA ALA A 263 -10.62 -0.16 -25.40
C ALA A 263 -9.59 -0.90 -26.28
N ASP A 264 -8.40 -0.32 -26.41
CA ASP A 264 -7.29 -0.93 -27.14
C ASP A 264 -6.56 -1.99 -26.33
N VAL A 265 -6.53 -1.82 -25.00
CA VAL A 265 -5.86 -2.73 -24.05
C VAL A 265 -6.80 -3.03 -22.89
N ALA A 266 -6.91 -4.31 -22.51
CA ALA A 266 -7.64 -4.73 -21.34
C ALA A 266 -6.69 -5.20 -20.23
N LEU A 267 -6.74 -4.52 -19.09
CA LEU A 267 -6.11 -4.97 -17.86
C LEU A 267 -7.04 -5.99 -17.20
N TRP A 268 -6.51 -7.16 -16.89
CA TRP A 268 -7.26 -8.20 -16.19
C TRP A 268 -6.76 -8.37 -14.75
N ASP A 269 -7.67 -8.43 -13.80
CA ASP A 269 -7.39 -8.58 -12.36
C ASP A 269 -6.66 -9.89 -12.07
N THR A 270 -5.41 -9.79 -11.60
CA THR A 270 -4.52 -10.93 -11.36
C THR A 270 -4.86 -11.72 -10.10
N ARG A 271 -5.65 -11.19 -9.17
CA ARG A 271 -6.01 -11.87 -7.91
C ARG A 271 -6.70 -13.22 -8.12
N GLY A 272 -7.50 -13.34 -9.17
CA GLY A 272 -8.12 -14.61 -9.56
C GLY A 272 -7.19 -15.55 -10.34
N GLY A 273 -5.95 -15.17 -10.58
CA GLY A 273 -5.06 -15.85 -11.51
C GLY A 273 -5.64 -15.91 -12.91
N ASP A 274 -5.13 -16.78 -13.76
CA ASP A 274 -5.56 -16.97 -15.16
C ASP A 274 -7.09 -17.17 -15.37
N LYS A 275 -7.86 -17.37 -14.31
CA LYS A 275 -9.32 -17.56 -14.43
C LYS A 275 -10.02 -16.31 -14.95
N ASN A 276 -9.56 -15.12 -14.51
CA ASN A 276 -10.11 -13.85 -14.98
C ASN A 276 -9.81 -13.63 -16.46
N LEU A 277 -8.58 -13.83 -16.89
CA LEU A 277 -8.19 -13.74 -18.30
C LEU A 277 -8.99 -14.75 -19.16
N LYS A 278 -9.01 -16.02 -18.75
CA LYS A 278 -9.78 -17.07 -19.47
C LYS A 278 -11.26 -16.76 -19.56
N ALA A 279 -11.84 -16.15 -18.53
CA ALA A 279 -13.24 -15.73 -18.56
C ALA A 279 -13.49 -14.66 -19.63
N LEU A 280 -12.60 -13.65 -19.76
CA LEU A 280 -12.66 -12.65 -20.82
C LEU A 280 -12.57 -13.30 -22.20
N GLU A 281 -11.56 -14.11 -22.46
CA GLU A 281 -11.28 -14.74 -23.75
C GLU A 281 -12.43 -15.63 -24.25
N GLN A 282 -13.21 -16.23 -23.34
CA GLN A 282 -14.28 -17.14 -23.67
C GLN A 282 -15.63 -16.45 -23.97
N GLN A 283 -15.75 -15.13 -23.78
CA GLN A 283 -17.02 -14.41 -23.95
C GLN A 283 -17.23 -13.91 -25.38
N PRO A 284 -18.26 -14.41 -26.08
CA PRO A 284 -18.46 -14.04 -27.50
C PRO A 284 -18.76 -12.56 -27.73
N VAL A 285 -19.39 -11.88 -26.74
CA VAL A 285 -19.71 -10.45 -26.87
C VAL A 285 -18.47 -9.62 -26.61
N TRP A 286 -17.66 -9.97 -25.61
CA TRP A 286 -16.38 -9.34 -25.33
C TRP A 286 -15.41 -9.41 -26.51
N ASN A 287 -15.43 -10.50 -27.28
CA ASN A 287 -14.61 -10.66 -28.49
C ASN A 287 -14.88 -9.63 -29.60
N LYS A 288 -15.85 -8.70 -29.42
CA LYS A 288 -16.02 -7.55 -30.30
C LYS A 288 -15.24 -6.31 -29.89
N VAL A 289 -14.76 -6.27 -28.64
CA VAL A 289 -13.90 -5.19 -28.12
C VAL A 289 -12.54 -5.25 -28.80
N ARG A 290 -11.94 -4.10 -29.11
CA ARG A 290 -10.63 -4.05 -29.82
C ARG A 290 -9.55 -4.80 -29.07
N ALA A 291 -9.44 -4.63 -27.77
CA ALA A 291 -8.48 -5.38 -26.95
C ALA A 291 -8.57 -6.89 -27.14
N ALA A 292 -9.79 -7.43 -27.24
CA ALA A 292 -10.01 -8.87 -27.47
C ALA A 292 -9.66 -9.29 -28.90
N GLN A 293 -9.96 -8.43 -29.91
CA GLN A 293 -9.64 -8.72 -31.31
C GLN A 293 -8.13 -8.77 -31.58
N ASP A 294 -7.38 -7.93 -30.89
CA ASP A 294 -5.95 -7.79 -31.02
C ASP A 294 -5.16 -8.67 -30.03
N GLY A 295 -5.87 -9.34 -29.09
CA GLY A 295 -5.26 -10.12 -28.02
C GLY A 295 -4.46 -9.27 -27.02
N ALA A 296 -4.80 -7.98 -26.88
CA ALA A 296 -4.09 -7.02 -26.07
C ALA A 296 -4.56 -7.06 -24.61
N TYR A 297 -4.15 -8.09 -23.91
CA TYR A 297 -4.44 -8.32 -22.51
C TYR A 297 -3.17 -8.13 -21.68
N LEU A 298 -3.25 -7.27 -20.65
CA LEU A 298 -2.16 -7.07 -19.70
C LEU A 298 -2.64 -7.39 -18.27
N PRO A 299 -1.75 -7.85 -17.40
CA PRO A 299 -2.10 -8.09 -16.00
C PRO A 299 -2.36 -6.76 -15.27
N TRP A 300 -3.46 -6.68 -14.55
CA TRP A 300 -3.71 -5.61 -13.60
C TRP A 300 -3.25 -6.06 -12.22
N ARG A 301 -2.09 -5.58 -11.84
CA ARG A 301 -1.47 -5.83 -10.53
C ARG A 301 -2.00 -4.82 -9.52
N PHE A 302 -3.21 -5.05 -9.08
CA PHE A 302 -3.96 -4.15 -8.21
C PHE A 302 -3.43 -4.14 -6.77
N GLU A 303 -2.92 -5.27 -6.26
CA GLU A 303 -2.30 -5.36 -4.95
C GLU A 303 -0.83 -4.97 -5.05
N ILE A 304 -0.50 -3.79 -4.51
CA ILE A 304 0.82 -3.17 -4.60
C ILE A 304 1.31 -2.91 -3.18
N ALA A 305 2.62 -3.02 -2.95
CA ALA A 305 3.20 -2.53 -1.71
C ALA A 305 2.91 -1.02 -1.60
N PRO A 306 2.27 -0.54 -0.51
CA PRO A 306 1.89 0.87 -0.38
C PRO A 306 3.11 1.75 -0.04
N SER A 307 4.11 1.75 -0.92
CA SER A 307 5.34 2.54 -0.85
C SER A 307 5.67 3.14 -2.22
N ALA A 308 6.48 4.20 -2.23
CA ALA A 308 6.95 4.79 -3.48
C ALA A 308 7.71 3.77 -4.35
N GLN A 309 8.52 2.88 -3.73
CA GLN A 309 9.22 1.80 -4.44
C GLN A 309 8.25 0.75 -4.99
N GLY A 310 7.22 0.37 -4.23
CA GLY A 310 6.19 -0.59 -4.68
C GLY A 310 5.44 -0.08 -5.91
N TYR A 311 5.00 1.18 -5.90
CA TYR A 311 4.37 1.80 -7.08
C TYR A 311 5.34 1.95 -8.25
N ALA A 312 6.62 2.27 -7.99
CA ALA A 312 7.64 2.30 -9.04
C ALA A 312 7.79 0.94 -9.73
N THR A 313 7.88 -0.14 -8.95
CA THR A 313 7.96 -1.51 -9.46
C THR A 313 6.75 -1.88 -10.32
N MET A 314 5.53 -1.56 -9.85
CA MET A 314 4.30 -1.79 -10.62
C MET A 314 4.34 -1.05 -11.97
N LEU A 315 4.75 0.22 -11.98
CA LEU A 315 4.84 1.02 -13.20
C LEU A 315 5.90 0.50 -14.18
N GLU A 316 7.04 0.03 -13.68
CA GLU A 316 8.09 -0.57 -14.50
C GLU A 316 7.60 -1.87 -15.15
N LEU A 317 6.90 -2.73 -14.41
CA LEU A 317 6.28 -3.94 -14.95
C LEU A 317 5.22 -3.60 -16.01
N PHE A 318 4.35 -2.62 -15.73
CA PHE A 318 3.33 -2.17 -16.67
C PHE A 318 3.92 -1.59 -17.96
N ALA A 319 5.01 -0.83 -17.87
CA ALA A 319 5.71 -0.33 -19.05
C ALA A 319 6.28 -1.48 -19.91
N GLY A 320 6.88 -2.49 -19.27
CA GLY A 320 7.36 -3.70 -19.97
C GLY A 320 6.24 -4.48 -20.65
N ASP A 321 5.08 -4.61 -19.99
CA ASP A 321 3.89 -5.25 -20.56
C ASP A 321 3.37 -4.48 -21.79
N LEU A 322 3.34 -3.13 -21.75
CA LEU A 322 2.98 -2.29 -22.91
C LEU A 322 3.96 -2.44 -24.09
N GLU A 323 5.24 -2.57 -23.82
CA GLU A 323 6.25 -2.81 -24.85
C GLU A 323 6.07 -4.18 -25.51
N GLY A 324 5.68 -5.20 -24.75
CA GLY A 324 5.41 -6.55 -25.21
C GLY A 324 4.23 -6.68 -26.16
N LEU A 325 3.27 -5.72 -26.16
CA LEU A 325 2.13 -5.72 -27.09
C LEU A 325 2.51 -5.52 -28.57
N LYS A 326 3.76 -5.16 -28.87
CA LYS A 326 4.23 -4.85 -30.25
C LYS A 326 4.83 -6.05 -30.96
N ASP A 327 5.13 -7.11 -30.25
CA ASP A 327 5.79 -8.31 -30.75
C ASP A 327 4.77 -9.43 -31.05
#